data_639a188680165c825a424ab41f86bd12
#
_entry.id   639a188680165c825a424ab41f86bd12
#
_cell.length_a   1.000
_cell.length_b   1.000
_cell.length_c   1.000
_cell.angle_alpha   90.00
_cell.angle_beta   90.00
_cell.angle_gamma   90.00
#
_symmetry.space_group_name_H-M   'P 1'
#
loop_
_entity.id
_entity.type
_entity.pdbx_description
1 polymer ?
#
loop_
_entity_poly.entity_id
_entity_poly.type
_entity_poly.pdbx_seq_one_letter_code
_entity_poly.pdbx_strand_id
1 'polypeptide(L)'
;MKCKTRWEKKFDCFGREDGNILLLFAGSLTVLIFFIGISMDLGLIYLKRNALKNLCQLVKEDRFTFQDSIRYSNNPGKDSFTMIEDAIRRNHFDGTVKVYFKEDIPETNYRYYKIRTQLSEEYSYTFLKIFGADTTTITVYFDGGETYGEGISDVIWHPALPVSSYNGSYTSQPDGSFGYDSADLPADW
;
A
#
# COMPACT_ATOMS: atom_id res chain seq x y z
N MET A 1 51.52 -48.49 -37.98
CA MET A 1 51.45 -47.79 -36.70
C MET A 1 51.07 -46.33 -36.94
N LYS A 2 49.78 -45.91 -36.69
CA LYS A 2 49.39 -44.51 -36.81
C LYS A 2 49.54 -43.88 -35.44
N CYS A 3 50.40 -42.90 -35.30
CA CYS A 3 50.65 -42.13 -34.13
C CYS A 3 49.40 -41.23 -33.89
N LYS A 4 48.60 -41.51 -32.89
CA LYS A 4 47.50 -40.62 -32.49
C LYS A 4 48.10 -39.31 -31.96
N THR A 5 47.71 -38.20 -32.56
CA THR A 5 48.21 -36.87 -32.22
C THR A 5 47.78 -36.46 -30.84
N ARG A 6 48.66 -35.72 -30.14
CA ARG A 6 48.50 -35.25 -28.74
C ARG A 6 47.22 -34.45 -28.47
N TRP A 7 46.50 -34.05 -29.51
CA TRP A 7 45.24 -33.30 -29.43
C TRP A 7 44.03 -34.20 -29.19
N GLU A 8 44.01 -35.45 -29.65
CA GLU A 8 42.89 -36.36 -29.43
C GLU A 8 42.73 -36.78 -27.95
N LYS A 9 43.84 -36.78 -27.18
CA LYS A 9 43.78 -37.08 -25.74
C LYS A 9 43.16 -36.00 -24.86
N LYS A 10 43.05 -34.76 -25.38
CA LYS A 10 42.44 -33.65 -24.61
C LYS A 10 40.92 -33.63 -24.64
N PHE A 11 40.31 -34.25 -25.63
CA PHE A 11 38.86 -34.34 -25.77
C PHE A 11 38.27 -35.54 -25.05
N ASP A 12 39.01 -36.60 -24.80
CA ASP A 12 38.55 -37.77 -24.05
C ASP A 12 38.34 -37.47 -22.54
N CYS A 13 38.84 -36.37 -22.01
CA CYS A 13 38.59 -35.94 -20.63
C CYS A 13 37.23 -35.25 -20.41
N PHE A 14 36.54 -34.84 -21.51
CA PHE A 14 35.20 -34.22 -21.42
C PHE A 14 34.05 -35.22 -21.48
N GLY A 15 34.36 -36.50 -21.72
CA GLY A 15 33.36 -37.57 -21.87
C GLY A 15 33.09 -38.38 -20.62
N ARG A 16 33.47 -37.93 -19.42
CA ARG A 16 33.09 -38.60 -18.19
C ARG A 16 31.66 -38.18 -17.80
N GLU A 17 30.73 -39.07 -18.00
CA GLU A 17 29.27 -38.89 -17.66
C GLU A 17 29.07 -38.49 -16.21
N ASP A 18 29.91 -38.94 -15.27
CA ASP A 18 29.83 -38.65 -13.84
C ASP A 18 30.01 -37.16 -13.51
N GLY A 19 30.83 -36.40 -14.27
CA GLY A 19 30.99 -34.95 -14.07
C GLY A 19 29.81 -34.12 -14.57
N ASN A 20 29.04 -34.64 -15.55
CA ASN A 20 27.93 -33.93 -16.15
C ASN A 20 26.67 -33.97 -15.25
N ILE A 21 26.47 -35.07 -14.52
CA ILE A 21 25.37 -35.21 -13.56
C ILE A 21 25.56 -34.26 -12.38
N LEU A 22 26.78 -34.11 -11.87
CA LEU A 22 27.08 -33.19 -10.75
C LEU A 22 26.83 -31.74 -11.15
N LEU A 23 27.24 -31.33 -12.36
CA LEU A 23 27.03 -30.00 -12.89
C LEU A 23 25.54 -29.70 -13.09
N LEU A 24 24.78 -30.65 -13.63
CA LEU A 24 23.35 -30.54 -13.85
C LEU A 24 22.60 -30.44 -12.50
N PHE A 25 23.00 -31.24 -11.51
CA PHE A 25 22.45 -31.19 -10.16
C PHE A 25 22.73 -29.83 -9.49
N ALA A 26 23.98 -29.33 -9.56
CA ALA A 26 24.31 -28.01 -9.02
C ALA A 26 23.54 -26.89 -9.70
N GLY A 27 23.37 -26.95 -11.02
CA GLY A 27 22.57 -25.99 -11.77
C GLY A 27 21.09 -26.03 -11.37
N SER A 28 20.50 -27.22 -11.26
CA SER A 28 19.11 -27.37 -10.84
C SER A 28 18.85 -26.89 -9.42
N LEU A 29 19.79 -27.15 -8.50
CA LEU A 29 19.73 -26.65 -7.13
C LEU A 29 19.75 -25.13 -7.08
N THR A 30 20.62 -24.49 -7.87
CA THR A 30 20.69 -23.02 -7.95
C THR A 30 19.38 -22.41 -8.44
N VAL A 31 18.77 -23.01 -9.47
CA VAL A 31 17.46 -22.58 -9.98
C VAL A 31 16.37 -22.76 -8.93
N LEU A 32 16.40 -23.86 -8.20
CA LEU A 32 15.42 -24.12 -7.14
C LEU A 32 15.52 -23.10 -6.00
N ILE A 33 16.73 -22.78 -5.53
CA ILE A 33 16.98 -21.75 -4.51
C ILE A 33 16.47 -20.38 -5.00
N PHE A 34 16.67 -20.06 -6.28
CA PHE A 34 16.18 -18.84 -6.88
C PHE A 34 14.64 -18.72 -6.81
N PHE A 35 13.92 -19.78 -7.19
CA PHE A 35 12.46 -19.80 -7.11
C PHE A 35 11.94 -19.70 -5.67
N ILE A 36 12.60 -20.35 -4.71
CA ILE A 36 12.26 -20.24 -3.29
C ILE A 36 12.43 -18.79 -2.82
N GLY A 37 13.53 -18.13 -3.19
CA GLY A 37 13.80 -16.75 -2.81
C GLY A 37 12.74 -15.77 -3.33
N ILE A 38 12.37 -15.87 -4.60
CA ILE A 38 11.30 -15.03 -5.19
C ILE A 38 9.97 -15.31 -4.49
N SER A 39 9.63 -16.56 -4.26
CA SER A 39 8.38 -16.95 -3.59
C SER A 39 8.29 -16.37 -2.18
N MET A 40 9.42 -16.29 -1.48
CA MET A 40 9.53 -15.70 -0.16
C MET A 40 9.25 -14.20 -0.18
N ASP A 41 9.88 -13.43 -1.08
CA ASP A 41 9.66 -11.99 -1.21
C ASP A 41 8.19 -11.69 -1.57
N LEU A 42 7.62 -12.43 -2.52
CA LEU A 42 6.20 -12.27 -2.89
C LEU A 42 5.26 -12.60 -1.73
N GLY A 43 5.58 -13.64 -0.96
CA GLY A 43 4.82 -14.02 0.23
C GLY A 43 4.84 -12.93 1.31
N LEU A 44 6.00 -12.34 1.57
CA LEU A 44 6.16 -11.24 2.53
C LEU A 44 5.40 -9.97 2.10
N ILE A 45 5.45 -9.61 0.81
CA ILE A 45 4.66 -8.50 0.26
C ILE A 45 3.16 -8.75 0.46
N TYR A 46 2.70 -9.97 0.17
CA TYR A 46 1.30 -10.32 0.35
C TYR A 46 0.86 -10.23 1.82
N LEU A 47 1.67 -10.73 2.76
CA LEU A 47 1.41 -10.62 4.20
C LEU A 47 1.35 -9.16 4.64
N LYS A 48 2.31 -8.33 4.20
CA LYS A 48 2.34 -6.91 4.52
C LYS A 48 1.12 -6.17 3.96
N ARG A 49 0.76 -6.45 2.71
CA ARG A 49 -0.46 -5.88 2.10
C ARG A 49 -1.72 -6.27 2.87
N ASN A 50 -1.83 -7.50 3.37
CA ASN A 50 -2.96 -7.93 4.18
C ASN A 50 -2.97 -7.24 5.55
N ALA A 51 -1.82 -7.05 6.17
CA ALA A 51 -1.71 -6.29 7.42
C ALA A 51 -2.20 -4.84 7.24
N LEU A 52 -1.80 -4.17 6.14
CA LEU A 52 -2.30 -2.83 5.82
C LEU A 52 -3.82 -2.81 5.56
N LYS A 53 -4.36 -3.83 4.88
CA LYS A 53 -5.82 -3.94 4.68
C LYS A 53 -6.55 -4.11 6.00
N ASN A 54 -6.03 -4.92 6.92
CA ASN A 54 -6.64 -5.11 8.24
C ASN A 54 -6.62 -3.80 9.05
N LEU A 55 -5.52 -3.03 8.96
CA LEU A 55 -5.43 -1.71 9.56
C LEU A 55 -6.47 -0.74 8.97
N CYS A 56 -6.66 -0.75 7.66
CA CYS A 56 -7.71 0.01 6.99
C CYS A 56 -9.12 -0.37 7.50
N GLN A 57 -9.39 -1.66 7.70
CA GLN A 57 -10.69 -2.12 8.21
C GLN A 57 -10.92 -1.66 9.65
N LEU A 58 -9.89 -1.74 10.50
CA LEU A 58 -9.95 -1.27 11.88
C LEU A 58 -10.29 0.23 11.95
N VAL A 59 -9.63 1.05 11.13
CA VAL A 59 -9.93 2.49 11.05
C VAL A 59 -11.33 2.76 10.52
N LYS A 60 -11.81 1.92 9.59
CA LYS A 60 -13.19 2.01 9.09
C LYS A 60 -14.22 1.75 10.19
N GLU A 61 -13.97 0.83 11.10
CA GLU A 61 -14.84 0.53 12.25
C GLU A 61 -14.81 1.67 13.28
N ASP A 62 -13.62 2.21 13.60
CA ASP A 62 -13.47 3.36 14.51
C ASP A 62 -14.18 4.62 14.00
N ARG A 63 -14.37 4.75 12.69
CA ARG A 63 -15.08 5.88 12.09
C ARG A 63 -16.46 6.14 12.68
N PHE A 64 -17.21 5.10 13.04
CA PHE A 64 -18.53 5.26 13.63
C PHE A 64 -18.50 6.02 14.96
N THR A 65 -17.38 5.92 15.69
CA THR A 65 -17.17 6.65 16.95
C THR A 65 -16.99 8.15 16.73
N PHE A 66 -16.48 8.56 15.55
CA PHE A 66 -16.14 9.95 15.24
C PHE A 66 -17.11 10.65 14.28
N GLN A 67 -18.14 9.96 13.83
CA GLN A 67 -19.08 10.47 12.84
C GLN A 67 -19.69 11.82 13.23
N ASP A 68 -20.13 11.97 14.47
CA ASP A 68 -20.72 13.22 14.95
C ASP A 68 -19.70 14.35 15.03
N SER A 69 -18.45 14.04 15.42
CA SER A 69 -17.39 15.04 15.45
C SER A 69 -17.06 15.60 14.07
N ILE A 70 -17.04 14.74 13.04
CA ILE A 70 -16.82 15.16 11.64
C ILE A 70 -18.04 15.97 11.17
N ARG A 71 -19.24 15.53 11.50
CA ARG A 71 -20.49 16.14 11.06
C ARG A 71 -20.66 17.58 11.55
N TYR A 72 -20.22 17.88 12.77
CA TYR A 72 -20.33 19.20 13.39
C TYR A 72 -19.04 20.03 13.33
N SER A 73 -18.00 19.53 12.65
CA SER A 73 -16.73 20.25 12.53
C SER A 73 -16.81 21.46 11.58
N ASN A 74 -16.05 22.50 11.90
CA ASN A 74 -15.83 23.63 11.00
C ASN A 74 -14.85 23.31 9.85
N ASN A 75 -14.00 22.28 10.02
CA ASN A 75 -13.08 21.78 8.98
C ASN A 75 -13.09 20.26 8.98
N PRO A 76 -14.15 19.64 8.44
CA PRO A 76 -14.35 18.20 8.51
C PRO A 76 -13.27 17.40 7.76
N GLY A 77 -12.63 17.99 6.74
CA GLY A 77 -11.53 17.34 6.03
C GLY A 77 -10.31 17.16 6.93
N LYS A 78 -9.88 18.24 7.60
CA LYS A 78 -8.74 18.21 8.52
C LYS A 78 -9.02 17.34 9.75
N ASP A 79 -10.22 17.44 10.32
CA ASP A 79 -10.58 16.68 11.51
C ASP A 79 -10.67 15.19 11.19
N SER A 80 -11.25 14.83 10.04
CA SER A 80 -11.25 13.44 9.56
C SER A 80 -9.83 12.91 9.37
N PHE A 81 -8.95 13.70 8.77
CA PHE A 81 -7.56 13.33 8.61
C PHE A 81 -6.87 13.10 9.95
N THR A 82 -7.00 14.04 10.90
CA THR A 82 -6.35 13.94 12.21
C THR A 82 -6.83 12.69 12.98
N MET A 83 -8.13 12.41 12.97
CA MET A 83 -8.70 11.23 13.64
C MET A 83 -8.19 9.92 13.01
N ILE A 84 -8.17 9.87 11.69
CA ILE A 84 -7.69 8.69 10.94
C ILE A 84 -6.19 8.51 11.16
N GLU A 85 -5.41 9.58 11.07
CA GLU A 85 -3.96 9.53 11.31
C GLU A 85 -3.65 9.05 12.72
N ASP A 86 -4.30 9.60 13.74
CA ASP A 86 -4.14 9.19 15.13
C ASP A 86 -4.46 7.70 15.33
N ALA A 87 -5.54 7.21 14.75
CA ALA A 87 -5.93 5.80 14.83
C ALA A 87 -4.87 4.90 14.18
N ILE A 88 -4.34 5.30 13.02
CA ILE A 88 -3.32 4.57 12.28
C ILE A 88 -1.98 4.58 13.03
N ARG A 89 -1.54 5.74 13.56
CA ARG A 89 -0.28 5.88 14.30
C ARG A 89 -0.30 5.11 15.63
N ARG A 90 -1.45 5.06 16.33
CA ARG A 90 -1.61 4.21 17.54
C ARG A 90 -1.40 2.72 17.26
N ASN A 91 -1.61 2.28 16.04
CA ASN A 91 -1.35 0.91 15.59
C ASN A 91 0.06 0.72 15.03
N HIS A 92 1.01 1.62 15.37
CA HIS A 92 2.43 1.52 15.01
C HIS A 92 2.70 1.50 13.50
N PHE A 93 1.90 2.23 12.73
CA PHE A 93 2.15 2.40 11.31
C PHE A 93 3.05 3.61 11.06
N ASP A 94 4.18 3.38 10.41
CA ASP A 94 5.22 4.40 10.15
C ASP A 94 5.28 4.85 8.68
N GLY A 95 4.36 4.37 7.84
CA GLY A 95 4.29 4.75 6.43
C GLY A 95 3.57 6.08 6.18
N THR A 96 3.35 6.39 4.91
CA THR A 96 2.60 7.56 4.47
C THR A 96 1.10 7.32 4.62
N VAL A 97 0.42 8.25 5.29
CA VAL A 97 -1.03 8.29 5.44
C VAL A 97 -1.56 9.42 4.56
N LYS A 98 -2.46 9.10 3.63
CA LYS A 98 -3.13 10.08 2.78
C LYS A 98 -4.64 9.91 2.88
N VAL A 99 -5.34 10.99 3.19
CA VAL A 99 -6.79 11.00 3.32
C VAL A 99 -7.36 12.00 2.33
N TYR A 100 -8.21 11.53 1.44
CA TYR A 100 -9.00 12.35 0.57
C TYR A 100 -10.35 12.61 1.20
N PHE A 101 -10.76 13.85 1.18
CA PHE A 101 -12.06 14.29 1.68
C PHE A 101 -12.78 15.11 0.62
N LYS A 102 -14.05 14.77 0.37
CA LYS A 102 -14.94 15.53 -0.49
C LYS A 102 -16.31 15.61 0.15
N GLU A 103 -16.77 16.81 0.36
CA GLU A 103 -18.14 17.07 0.75
C GLU A 103 -18.99 17.28 -0.50
N ASP A 104 -20.11 16.57 -0.52
CA ASP A 104 -21.16 16.72 -1.53
C ASP A 104 -22.44 17.14 -0.80
N ILE A 105 -22.92 18.36 -1.07
CA ILE A 105 -24.13 18.89 -0.41
C ILE A 105 -25.23 18.94 -1.47
N PRO A 106 -26.06 17.90 -1.56
CA PRO A 106 -27.20 17.92 -2.46
C PRO A 106 -28.30 18.90 -2.02
N GLU A 107 -28.38 19.18 -0.70
CA GLU A 107 -29.37 20.07 -0.09
C GLU A 107 -28.77 20.89 1.06
N THR A 108 -29.35 22.05 1.36
CA THR A 108 -28.83 23.03 2.34
C THR A 108 -28.79 22.55 3.79
N ASN A 109 -29.51 21.48 4.12
CA ASN A 109 -29.67 21.02 5.51
C ASN A 109 -28.90 19.76 5.85
N TYR A 110 -28.25 19.12 4.88
CA TYR A 110 -27.59 17.84 5.06
C TYR A 110 -26.13 17.91 4.63
N ARG A 111 -25.27 17.21 5.33
CA ARG A 111 -23.87 17.04 4.93
C ARG A 111 -23.64 15.59 4.52
N TYR A 112 -23.28 15.41 3.26
CA TYR A 112 -22.80 14.14 2.73
C TYR A 112 -21.34 14.30 2.37
N TYR A 113 -20.52 13.34 2.77
CA TYR A 113 -19.09 13.39 2.49
C TYR A 113 -18.56 12.02 2.13
N LYS A 114 -17.53 12.03 1.30
CA LYS A 114 -16.75 10.86 0.93
C LYS A 114 -15.37 10.98 1.55
N ILE A 115 -14.87 9.87 2.08
CA ILE A 115 -13.52 9.78 2.60
C ILE A 115 -12.86 8.57 1.94
N ARG A 116 -11.67 8.79 1.36
CA ARG A 116 -10.78 7.70 0.93
C ARG A 116 -9.49 7.81 1.70
N THR A 117 -9.14 6.75 2.42
CA THR A 117 -7.86 6.66 3.10
C THR A 117 -6.93 5.75 2.31
N GLN A 118 -5.73 6.24 2.06
CA GLN A 118 -4.68 5.52 1.38
C GLN A 118 -3.48 5.39 2.32
N LEU A 119 -3.02 4.16 2.51
CA LEU A 119 -1.81 3.83 3.26
C LEU A 119 -0.76 3.36 2.28
N SER A 120 0.44 3.92 2.39
CA SER A 120 1.58 3.54 1.56
C SER A 120 2.80 3.30 2.43
N GLU A 121 3.46 2.17 2.21
CA GLU A 121 4.68 1.80 2.92
C GLU A 121 5.71 1.23 1.97
N GLU A 122 6.96 1.60 2.17
CA GLU A 122 8.07 1.08 1.39
C GLU A 122 8.49 -0.29 1.93
N TYR A 123 8.62 -1.25 1.04
CA TYR A 123 9.09 -2.60 1.34
C TYR A 123 10.42 -2.86 0.62
N SER A 124 11.44 -3.25 1.38
CA SER A 124 12.73 -3.67 0.83
C SER A 124 12.74 -5.16 0.55
N TYR A 125 13.08 -5.53 -0.67
CA TYR A 125 13.24 -6.94 -1.04
C TYR A 125 14.43 -7.57 -0.34
N THR A 126 14.32 -8.87 -0.04
CA THR A 126 15.40 -9.64 0.58
C THR A 126 16.20 -10.40 -0.49
N PHE A 127 15.53 -11.15 -1.33
CA PHE A 127 16.17 -11.98 -2.36
C PHE A 127 16.25 -11.28 -3.71
N LEU A 128 15.21 -10.56 -4.12
CA LEU A 128 15.20 -9.83 -5.39
C LEU A 128 16.25 -8.71 -5.43
N LYS A 129 16.73 -8.25 -4.28
CA LYS A 129 17.82 -7.29 -4.17
C LYS A 129 19.11 -7.78 -4.84
N ILE A 130 19.38 -9.10 -4.87
CA ILE A 130 20.51 -9.71 -5.55
C ILE A 130 20.46 -9.45 -7.08
N PHE A 131 19.24 -9.22 -7.61
CA PHE A 131 18.97 -8.96 -9.02
C PHE A 131 18.76 -7.48 -9.35
N GLY A 132 19.03 -6.60 -8.39
CA GLY A 132 18.93 -5.15 -8.57
C GLY A 132 17.55 -4.56 -8.32
N ALA A 133 16.61 -5.34 -7.77
CA ALA A 133 15.33 -4.80 -7.28
C ALA A 133 15.47 -4.48 -5.79
N ASP A 134 15.61 -3.21 -5.44
CA ASP A 134 15.87 -2.80 -4.05
C ASP A 134 14.60 -2.68 -3.22
N THR A 135 13.62 -1.89 -3.67
CA THR A 135 12.40 -1.58 -2.91
C THR A 135 11.16 -1.56 -3.79
N THR A 136 10.01 -1.69 -3.17
CA THR A 136 8.70 -1.46 -3.80
C THR A 136 7.77 -0.76 -2.81
N THR A 137 6.85 0.05 -3.31
CA THR A 137 5.84 0.69 -2.49
C THR A 137 4.56 -0.15 -2.47
N ILE A 138 4.14 -0.55 -1.28
CA ILE A 138 2.87 -1.24 -1.08
C ILE A 138 1.82 -0.20 -0.72
N THR A 139 0.81 -0.04 -1.57
CA THR A 139 -0.28 0.90 -1.38
C THR A 139 -1.60 0.15 -1.22
N VAL A 140 -2.37 0.56 -0.21
CA VAL A 140 -3.71 0.06 0.05
C VAL A 140 -4.62 1.25 0.29
N TYR A 141 -5.85 1.18 -0.18
CA TYR A 141 -6.86 2.20 0.08
C TYR A 141 -8.19 1.57 0.50
N PHE A 142 -8.99 2.36 1.19
CA PHE A 142 -10.37 2.01 1.49
C PHE A 142 -11.26 3.26 1.43
N ASP A 143 -12.48 3.05 1.03
CA ASP A 143 -13.50 4.07 0.93
C ASP A 143 -14.41 4.05 2.15
N GLY A 144 -14.78 5.23 2.59
CA GLY A 144 -15.69 5.46 3.69
C GLY A 144 -16.44 6.78 3.49
N GLY A 145 -17.06 7.24 4.56
CA GLY A 145 -17.82 8.47 4.53
C GLY A 145 -19.32 8.21 4.67
N GLU A 146 -20.07 9.29 4.70
CA GLU A 146 -21.51 9.28 4.78
C GLU A 146 -22.05 9.68 3.41
N THR A 147 -22.80 8.77 2.79
CA THR A 147 -23.43 9.01 1.50
C THR A 147 -24.93 9.17 1.68
N TYR A 148 -25.58 9.81 0.71
CA TYR A 148 -27.02 9.92 0.68
C TYR A 148 -27.66 8.52 0.68
N GLY A 149 -28.62 8.29 1.59
CA GLY A 149 -29.33 7.03 1.69
C GLY A 149 -30.58 7.15 2.58
N GLU A 150 -31.49 6.21 2.45
CA GLU A 150 -32.68 6.13 3.31
C GLU A 150 -32.29 5.97 4.79
N GLY A 151 -32.91 6.76 5.67
CA GLY A 151 -32.74 6.65 7.13
C GLY A 151 -31.71 7.59 7.75
N ILE A 152 -31.12 8.50 6.99
CA ILE A 152 -30.28 9.57 7.55
C ILE A 152 -31.20 10.61 8.21
N SER A 153 -31.01 10.81 9.52
CA SER A 153 -31.79 11.84 10.27
C SER A 153 -31.34 13.23 9.81
N ASP A 154 -32.33 14.14 9.78
CA ASP A 154 -32.12 15.55 9.48
C ASP A 154 -31.13 16.18 10.48
N VAL A 155 -29.93 16.47 10.04
CA VAL A 155 -28.95 17.20 10.84
C VAL A 155 -28.72 18.55 10.18
N ILE A 156 -29.12 19.62 10.87
CA ILE A 156 -28.88 20.97 10.42
C ILE A 156 -27.38 21.25 10.56
N TRP A 157 -26.73 21.54 9.43
CA TRP A 157 -25.33 21.84 9.38
C TRP A 157 -25.10 23.32 9.04
N HIS A 158 -24.27 23.97 9.83
CA HIS A 158 -23.83 25.35 9.58
C HIS A 158 -22.30 25.40 9.55
N PRO A 159 -21.66 25.11 8.40
CA PRO A 159 -20.21 25.20 8.30
C PRO A 159 -19.76 26.66 8.41
N ALA A 160 -18.70 26.89 9.18
CA ALA A 160 -18.08 28.20 9.29
C ALA A 160 -17.30 28.61 8.02
N LEU A 161 -16.90 27.63 7.22
CA LEU A 161 -16.11 27.82 6.01
C LEU A 161 -16.89 27.35 4.76
N PRO A 162 -16.63 27.94 3.59
CA PRO A 162 -17.16 27.41 2.35
C PRO A 162 -16.73 25.96 2.11
N VAL A 163 -17.63 25.13 1.59
CA VAL A 163 -17.41 23.70 1.34
C VAL A 163 -16.10 23.43 0.57
N SER A 164 -15.80 24.28 -0.42
CA SER A 164 -14.59 24.15 -1.24
C SER A 164 -13.27 24.39 -0.48
N SER A 165 -13.30 24.95 0.71
CA SER A 165 -12.08 25.32 1.44
C SER A 165 -11.43 24.16 2.20
N TYR A 166 -12.10 23.01 2.35
CA TYR A 166 -11.59 21.83 3.04
C TYR A 166 -11.65 20.53 2.23
N ASN A 167 -12.14 20.60 1.00
CA ASN A 167 -12.07 19.47 0.09
C ASN A 167 -10.65 19.29 -0.45
N GLY A 168 -10.22 18.07 -0.64
CA GLY A 168 -8.89 17.77 -1.15
C GLY A 168 -8.23 16.59 -0.46
N SER A 169 -6.91 16.51 -0.59
CA SER A 169 -6.10 15.49 0.06
C SER A 169 -5.26 16.06 1.20
N TYR A 170 -5.18 15.29 2.26
CA TYR A 170 -4.37 15.53 3.44
C TYR A 170 -3.35 14.41 3.56
N THR A 171 -2.07 14.73 3.70
CA THR A 171 -0.98 13.74 3.68
C THR A 171 -0.07 13.93 4.88
N SER A 172 0.25 12.83 5.57
CA SER A 172 1.31 12.77 6.58
C SER A 172 2.36 11.77 6.13
N GLN A 173 3.61 12.21 6.13
CA GLN A 173 4.77 11.42 5.77
C GLN A 173 5.40 10.76 7.01
N PRO A 174 6.26 9.74 6.82
CA PRO A 174 6.99 9.11 7.93
C PRO A 174 7.87 10.07 8.74
N ASP A 175 8.35 11.14 8.11
CA ASP A 175 9.15 12.19 8.76
C ASP A 175 8.32 13.20 9.56
N GLY A 176 6.99 13.03 9.62
CA GLY A 176 6.05 13.91 10.28
C GLY A 176 5.68 15.14 9.47
N SER A 177 6.14 15.27 8.23
CA SER A 177 5.71 16.36 7.35
C SER A 177 4.24 16.22 6.96
N PHE A 178 3.52 17.35 7.01
CA PHE A 178 2.11 17.45 6.65
C PHE A 178 1.95 18.21 5.35
N GLY A 179 1.09 17.73 4.47
CA GLY A 179 0.71 18.36 3.21
C GLY A 179 -0.81 18.42 3.04
N TYR A 180 -1.28 19.50 2.42
CA TYR A 180 -2.66 19.66 1.98
C TYR A 180 -2.69 20.11 0.53
N ASP A 181 -3.53 19.46 -0.30
CA ASP A 181 -3.75 19.83 -1.70
C ASP A 181 -5.25 19.81 -2.01
N SER A 182 -5.80 20.99 -2.27
CA SER A 182 -7.24 21.17 -2.56
C SER A 182 -7.66 20.67 -3.93
N ALA A 183 -6.72 20.50 -4.85
CA ALA A 183 -6.98 20.05 -6.22
C ALA A 183 -6.86 18.52 -6.38
N ASP A 184 -6.25 17.86 -5.42
CA ASP A 184 -5.97 16.43 -5.47
C ASP A 184 -7.15 15.64 -4.90
N LEU A 185 -8.00 15.17 -5.81
CA LEU A 185 -9.13 14.29 -5.53
C LEU A 185 -9.04 13.04 -6.41
N PRO A 186 -9.58 11.89 -5.95
CA PRO A 186 -9.67 10.69 -6.78
C PRO A 186 -10.45 10.95 -8.07
N ALA A 187 -9.95 10.43 -9.20
CA ALA A 187 -10.55 10.65 -10.51
C ALA A 187 -11.95 10.03 -10.68
N ASP A 188 -12.32 9.13 -9.79
CA ASP A 188 -13.61 8.43 -9.75
C ASP A 188 -14.67 9.10 -8.83
N TRP A 189 -14.38 10.31 -8.33
CA TRP A 189 -15.26 11.08 -7.41
C TRP A 189 -15.93 12.27 -8.06
#